data_e78a67c0e47ca0e35cb7ca8093284dd4
#
_entry.id   e78a67c0e47ca0e35cb7ca8093284dd4
#
_cell.length_a   1.000
_cell.length_b   1.000
_cell.length_c   1.000
_cell.angle_alpha   90.00
_cell.angle_beta   90.00
_cell.angle_gamma   90.00
#
_symmetry.space_group_name_H-M   'P 1'
#
loop_
_entity.id
_entity.type
_entity.pdbx_description
1 polymer ?
#
loop_
_entity_poly.entity_id
_entity_poly.type
_entity_poly.pdbx_seq_one_letter_code
_entity_poly.pdbx_strand_id
1 'polypeptide(L)'
;RRVYNPFGGGVQFGFVTGHYGFDYVSSEIRQNQCDANNAICQDLPGKAVWIKSDSSTYQPQEKADLVFTCPPYYKVEEYLDYDGKPPAGELNSIPTYEEFRDTLFRGYEQAIEALNDNCFFVVMTGDSRDKNGAYYCCEAEHELFFKERGLHVYNKIVYLECEFTRLAHAKKTLNYRKFPKREKKIIVAYKGDMNKIKDLFPSVGRL
;
A
#
# COMPACT_ATOMS: atom_id res chain seq x y z
N ARG A 1 -0.73 1.13 20.00
CA ARG A 1 -1.45 0.95 18.72
C ARG A 1 -0.50 0.39 17.69
N ARG A 2 -1.02 -0.48 16.82
CA ARG A 2 -0.22 -1.19 15.82
C ARG A 2 -0.68 -0.85 14.40
N VAL A 3 0.28 -0.59 13.53
CA VAL A 3 0.09 -0.41 12.09
C VAL A 3 0.64 -1.63 11.35
N TYR A 4 -0.13 -2.19 10.44
CA TYR A 4 0.30 -3.26 9.55
C TYR A 4 0.39 -2.78 8.10
N ASN A 5 1.47 -3.15 7.43
CA ASN A 5 1.67 -2.91 6.00
C ASN A 5 1.93 -4.25 5.29
N PRO A 6 0.99 -4.75 4.48
CA PRO A 6 1.19 -6.01 3.76
C PRO A 6 2.24 -5.94 2.65
N PHE A 7 2.65 -4.75 2.22
CA PHE A 7 3.67 -4.54 1.17
C PHE A 7 4.71 -3.54 1.67
N GLY A 8 5.62 -4.01 2.52
CA GLY A 8 6.52 -3.21 3.36
C GLY A 8 7.35 -2.19 2.63
N GLY A 9 7.97 -2.58 1.53
CA GLY A 9 8.79 -1.68 0.73
C GLY A 9 9.89 -0.98 1.53
N GLY A 10 10.12 0.29 1.23
CA GLY A 10 11.13 1.11 1.89
C GLY A 10 10.82 1.46 3.35
N VAL A 11 11.79 2.08 4.01
CA VAL A 11 11.80 2.33 5.46
C VAL A 11 10.76 3.35 5.94
N GLN A 12 10.27 4.22 5.06
CA GLN A 12 9.56 5.46 5.44
C GLN A 12 8.34 5.23 6.34
N PHE A 13 7.46 4.30 5.98
CA PHE A 13 6.24 4.07 6.76
C PHE A 13 6.53 3.57 8.17
N GLY A 14 7.43 2.60 8.30
CA GLY A 14 7.80 2.07 9.60
C GLY A 14 8.61 3.07 10.43
N PHE A 15 9.52 3.81 9.80
CA PHE A 15 10.30 4.84 10.47
C PHE A 15 9.40 5.94 11.08
N VAL A 16 8.48 6.48 10.28
CA VAL A 16 7.55 7.52 10.75
C VAL A 16 6.63 6.96 11.83
N THR A 17 6.07 5.77 11.63
CA THR A 17 5.19 5.12 12.61
C THR A 17 5.90 4.90 13.94
N GLY A 18 7.11 4.33 13.91
CA GLY A 18 7.93 4.07 15.10
C GLY A 18 8.40 5.36 15.77
N HIS A 19 8.72 6.40 15.01
CA HIS A 19 9.10 7.71 15.56
C HIS A 19 7.98 8.32 16.42
N TYR A 20 6.72 8.15 16.04
CA TYR A 20 5.57 8.58 16.83
C TYR A 20 5.16 7.61 17.95
N GLY A 21 5.95 6.58 18.23
CA GLY A 21 5.73 5.64 19.33
C GLY A 21 4.64 4.60 19.06
N PHE A 22 4.28 4.37 17.79
CA PHE A 22 3.38 3.28 17.40
C PHE A 22 4.18 2.07 16.93
N ASP A 23 3.65 0.87 17.16
CA ASP A 23 4.23 -0.34 16.61
C ASP A 23 3.90 -0.48 15.12
N TYR A 24 4.89 -0.87 14.34
CA TYR A 24 4.76 -1.15 12.92
C TYR A 24 5.24 -2.56 12.62
N VAL A 25 4.42 -3.30 11.89
CA VAL A 25 4.77 -4.62 11.36
C VAL A 25 4.50 -4.62 9.86
N SER A 26 5.39 -5.18 9.10
CA SER A 26 5.16 -5.31 7.67
C SER A 26 5.63 -6.65 7.11
N SER A 27 4.93 -7.09 6.07
CA SER A 27 5.33 -8.15 5.17
C SER A 27 6.18 -7.56 4.04
N GLU A 28 7.36 -8.10 3.81
CA GLU A 28 8.25 -7.72 2.71
C GLU A 28 8.86 -9.00 2.12
N ILE A 29 8.80 -9.13 0.80
CA ILE A 29 9.23 -10.35 0.13
C ILE A 29 10.74 -10.43 -0.04
N ARG A 30 11.45 -9.30 0.00
CA ARG A 30 12.90 -9.21 -0.17
C ARG A 30 13.63 -9.25 1.18
N GLN A 31 14.57 -10.17 1.32
CA GLN A 31 15.39 -10.25 2.53
C GLN A 31 16.29 -9.02 2.71
N ASN A 32 16.94 -8.58 1.63
CA ASN A 32 17.82 -7.40 1.67
C ASN A 32 17.09 -6.14 2.17
N GLN A 33 15.83 -5.96 1.78
CA GLN A 33 15.04 -4.81 2.21
C GLN A 33 14.63 -4.93 3.68
N CYS A 34 14.26 -6.13 4.14
CA CYS A 34 13.98 -6.38 5.55
C CYS A 34 15.20 -6.04 6.42
N ASP A 35 16.37 -6.55 6.06
CA ASP A 35 17.61 -6.35 6.82
C ASP A 35 17.98 -4.87 6.92
N ALA A 36 17.93 -4.15 5.78
CA ALA A 36 18.23 -2.73 5.73
C ALA A 36 17.27 -1.89 6.58
N ASN A 37 15.95 -2.15 6.46
CA ASN A 37 14.94 -1.40 7.19
C ASN A 37 15.00 -1.67 8.69
N ASN A 38 15.14 -2.94 9.09
CA ASN A 38 15.25 -3.33 10.50
C ASN A 38 16.49 -2.72 11.15
N ALA A 39 17.62 -2.62 10.43
CA ALA A 39 18.84 -1.98 10.94
C ALA A 39 18.65 -0.48 11.20
N ILE A 40 17.91 0.23 10.33
CA ILE A 40 17.65 1.66 10.48
C ILE A 40 16.70 1.97 11.64
N CYS A 41 15.77 1.07 11.94
CA CYS A 41 14.67 1.33 12.88
C CYS A 41 14.91 0.78 14.30
N GLN A 42 16.15 0.41 14.67
CA GLN A 42 16.44 -0.25 15.95
C GLN A 42 16.13 0.59 17.19
N ASP A 43 16.36 1.90 17.11
CA ASP A 43 16.31 2.82 18.26
C ASP A 43 15.10 3.77 18.23
N LEU A 44 14.01 3.35 17.58
CA LEU A 44 12.79 4.16 17.54
C LEU A 44 11.98 4.01 18.84
N PRO A 45 11.20 5.03 19.26
CA PRO A 45 10.30 4.95 20.40
C PRO A 45 9.26 3.81 20.30
N GLY A 46 8.74 3.56 19.09
CA GLY A 46 7.88 2.43 18.77
C GLY A 46 8.64 1.34 18.00
N LYS A 47 8.19 0.10 18.11
CA LYS A 47 8.81 -1.04 17.45
C LYS A 47 8.43 -1.07 15.97
N ALA A 48 9.39 -0.98 15.06
CA ALA A 48 9.17 -1.13 13.62
C ALA A 48 9.92 -2.36 13.10
N VAL A 49 9.19 -3.31 12.48
CA VAL A 49 9.74 -4.60 12.03
C VAL A 49 9.23 -4.95 10.65
N TRP A 50 10.17 -5.32 9.76
CA TRP A 50 9.90 -5.94 8.47
C TRP A 50 10.19 -7.43 8.56
N ILE A 51 9.21 -8.24 8.19
CA ILE A 51 9.28 -9.70 8.23
C ILE A 51 9.33 -10.19 6.79
N LYS A 52 10.35 -10.98 6.46
CA LYS A 52 10.42 -11.65 5.16
C LYS A 52 9.24 -12.62 5.03
N SER A 53 8.28 -12.26 4.21
CA SER A 53 7.07 -13.05 4.01
C SER A 53 6.33 -12.64 2.73
N ASP A 54 5.54 -13.56 2.19
CA ASP A 54 4.60 -13.29 1.11
C ASP A 54 3.28 -12.82 1.72
N SER A 55 2.87 -11.59 1.39
CA SER A 55 1.64 -10.99 1.90
C SER A 55 0.37 -11.76 1.55
N SER A 56 0.39 -12.54 0.47
CA SER A 56 -0.76 -13.34 0.04
C SER A 56 -1.06 -14.54 0.97
N THR A 57 -0.12 -14.88 1.84
CA THR A 57 -0.22 -16.03 2.75
C THR A 57 0.13 -15.70 4.20
N TYR A 58 0.77 -14.55 4.43
CA TYR A 58 1.24 -14.17 5.76
C TYR A 58 0.11 -13.56 6.61
N GLN A 59 0.03 -14.04 7.85
CA GLN A 59 -0.82 -13.45 8.90
C GLN A 59 0.06 -12.95 10.05
N PRO A 60 -0.04 -11.66 10.44
CA PRO A 60 0.64 -11.18 11.64
C PRO A 60 0.08 -11.86 12.90
N GLN A 61 0.95 -12.10 13.88
CA GLN A 61 0.57 -12.77 15.13
C GLN A 61 -0.50 -12.02 15.94
N GLU A 62 -0.50 -10.71 15.83
CA GLU A 62 -1.44 -9.84 16.50
C GLU A 62 -2.14 -8.93 15.51
N LYS A 63 -3.42 -8.65 15.77
CA LYS A 63 -4.21 -7.75 14.92
C LYS A 63 -3.70 -6.30 14.96
N ALA A 64 -3.96 -5.58 13.90
CA ALA A 64 -3.60 -4.18 13.72
C ALA A 64 -4.78 -3.24 13.96
N ASP A 65 -4.48 -2.03 14.40
CA ASP A 65 -5.44 -0.93 14.55
C ASP A 65 -5.53 -0.05 13.29
N LEU A 66 -4.61 -0.25 12.37
CA LEU A 66 -4.57 0.42 11.07
C LEU A 66 -3.82 -0.48 10.08
N VAL A 67 -4.39 -0.66 8.90
CA VAL A 67 -3.62 -1.08 7.72
C VAL A 67 -3.31 0.14 6.89
N PHE A 68 -2.03 0.37 6.60
CA PHE A 68 -1.60 1.47 5.73
C PHE A 68 -0.55 0.97 4.74
N THR A 69 -0.84 1.04 3.44
CA THR A 69 0.00 0.45 2.42
C THR A 69 0.06 1.25 1.12
N CYS A 70 1.17 1.12 0.43
CA CYS A 70 1.35 1.53 -0.96
C CYS A 70 1.92 0.32 -1.71
N PRO A 71 1.07 -0.50 -2.33
CA PRO A 71 1.51 -1.74 -2.97
C PRO A 71 2.31 -1.47 -4.24
N PRO A 72 3.02 -2.46 -4.79
CA PRO A 72 3.61 -2.39 -6.11
C PRO A 72 2.58 -2.02 -7.18
N TYR A 73 2.99 -1.23 -8.18
CA TYR A 73 2.18 -0.92 -9.35
C TYR A 73 2.59 -1.83 -10.50
N TYR A 74 1.61 -2.41 -11.20
CA TYR A 74 1.86 -3.40 -12.25
C TYR A 74 2.86 -2.92 -13.30
N LYS A 75 3.97 -3.64 -13.44
CA LYS A 75 5.08 -3.39 -14.40
C LYS A 75 5.68 -1.98 -14.35
N VAL A 76 5.61 -1.30 -13.19
CA VAL A 76 6.19 0.05 -13.03
C VAL A 76 7.59 -0.03 -12.44
N GLU A 77 7.85 -0.93 -11.51
CA GLU A 77 9.12 -1.08 -10.80
C GLU A 77 9.58 -2.54 -10.85
N GLU A 78 10.88 -2.76 -10.79
CA GLU A 78 11.49 -4.07 -10.67
C GLU A 78 12.18 -4.16 -9.31
N TYR A 79 11.82 -5.16 -8.51
CA TYR A 79 12.33 -5.35 -7.18
C TYR A 79 13.24 -6.57 -7.13
N LEU A 80 14.51 -6.37 -6.73
CA LEU A 80 15.53 -7.40 -6.70
C LEU A 80 15.99 -7.67 -5.26
N ASP A 81 16.34 -8.93 -4.96
CA ASP A 81 16.92 -9.34 -3.68
C ASP A 81 18.48 -9.38 -3.78
N TYR A 82 19.17 -9.91 -2.79
CA TYR A 82 20.63 -9.99 -2.68
C TYR A 82 21.33 -10.64 -3.88
N ASP A 83 20.68 -11.61 -4.49
CA ASP A 83 21.21 -12.32 -5.67
C ASP A 83 21.01 -11.57 -6.99
N GLY A 84 20.46 -10.35 -6.93
CA GLY A 84 20.15 -9.54 -8.10
C GLY A 84 18.99 -10.05 -8.94
N LYS A 85 18.13 -10.90 -8.38
CA LYS A 85 16.96 -11.45 -9.06
C LYS A 85 15.67 -11.09 -8.31
N PRO A 86 14.53 -11.06 -9.00
CA PRO A 86 13.23 -10.96 -8.33
C PRO A 86 13.04 -12.17 -7.42
N PRO A 87 12.61 -11.98 -6.16
CA PRO A 87 12.28 -13.11 -5.29
C PRO A 87 11.07 -13.87 -5.79
N ALA A 88 10.93 -15.12 -5.37
CA ALA A 88 9.74 -15.91 -5.66
C ALA A 88 8.50 -15.20 -5.08
N GLY A 89 7.45 -15.05 -5.89
CA GLY A 89 6.22 -14.33 -5.50
C GLY A 89 6.26 -12.82 -5.73
N GLU A 90 7.33 -12.27 -6.36
CA GLU A 90 7.37 -10.86 -6.73
C GLU A 90 6.25 -10.50 -7.69
N LEU A 91 5.38 -9.57 -7.26
CA LEU A 91 4.15 -9.20 -8.00
C LEU A 91 4.44 -8.68 -9.41
N ASN A 92 5.48 -7.88 -9.60
CA ASN A 92 5.83 -7.34 -10.91
C ASN A 92 6.43 -8.37 -11.87
N SER A 93 6.77 -9.56 -11.38
CA SER A 93 7.16 -10.71 -12.20
C SER A 93 5.96 -11.46 -12.79
N ILE A 94 4.75 -11.20 -12.30
CA ILE A 94 3.51 -11.85 -12.78
C ILE A 94 3.22 -11.39 -14.22
N PRO A 95 2.93 -12.33 -15.15
CA PRO A 95 2.83 -11.99 -16.56
C PRO A 95 1.63 -11.12 -16.93
N THR A 96 0.45 -11.40 -16.35
CA THR A 96 -0.81 -10.73 -16.67
C THR A 96 -1.26 -9.78 -15.57
N TYR A 97 -2.02 -8.75 -15.95
CA TYR A 97 -2.58 -7.81 -14.99
C TYR A 97 -3.61 -8.47 -14.06
N GLU A 98 -4.41 -9.35 -14.60
CA GLU A 98 -5.45 -10.06 -13.88
C GLU A 98 -4.84 -10.92 -12.75
N GLU A 99 -3.81 -11.71 -13.06
CA GLU A 99 -3.10 -12.51 -12.07
C GLU A 99 -2.39 -11.66 -11.03
N PHE A 100 -1.79 -10.53 -11.45
CA PHE A 100 -1.18 -9.55 -10.55
C PHE A 100 -2.22 -9.00 -9.58
N ARG A 101 -3.35 -8.51 -10.10
CA ARG A 101 -4.46 -7.96 -9.30
C ARG A 101 -4.98 -8.99 -8.30
N ASP A 102 -5.24 -10.20 -8.75
CA ASP A 102 -5.81 -11.26 -7.91
C ASP A 102 -4.82 -11.67 -6.80
N THR A 103 -3.52 -11.66 -7.08
CA THR A 103 -2.49 -11.93 -6.08
C THR A 103 -2.36 -10.77 -5.09
N LEU A 104 -2.38 -9.54 -5.57
CA LEU A 104 -2.41 -8.33 -4.74
C LEU A 104 -3.60 -8.35 -3.78
N PHE A 105 -4.78 -8.69 -4.29
CA PHE A 105 -6.01 -8.72 -3.50
C PHE A 105 -6.04 -9.85 -2.48
N ARG A 106 -5.39 -11.00 -2.74
CA ARG A 106 -5.16 -12.01 -1.68
C ARG A 106 -4.36 -11.42 -0.52
N GLY A 107 -3.32 -10.61 -0.79
CA GLY A 107 -2.59 -9.91 0.26
C GLY A 107 -3.46 -8.93 1.07
N TYR A 108 -4.41 -8.27 0.40
CA TYR A 108 -5.38 -7.43 1.11
C TYR A 108 -6.40 -8.24 1.92
N GLU A 109 -6.84 -9.39 1.46
CA GLU A 109 -7.70 -10.29 2.24
C GLU A 109 -7.02 -10.69 3.56
N GLN A 110 -5.75 -11.10 3.51
CA GLN A 110 -4.96 -11.38 4.71
C GLN A 110 -4.86 -10.15 5.64
N ALA A 111 -4.68 -8.96 5.05
CA ALA A 111 -4.60 -7.73 5.83
C ALA A 111 -5.96 -7.30 6.43
N ILE A 112 -7.08 -7.57 5.75
CA ILE A 112 -8.43 -7.34 6.29
C ILE A 112 -8.72 -8.27 7.47
N GLU A 113 -8.29 -9.53 7.40
CA GLU A 113 -8.41 -10.48 8.51
C GLU A 113 -7.57 -10.05 9.71
N ALA A 114 -6.36 -9.51 9.46
CA ALA A 114 -5.47 -9.00 10.48
C ALA A 114 -5.92 -7.65 11.09
N LEU A 115 -6.82 -6.92 10.44
CA LEU A 115 -7.33 -5.65 10.93
C LEU A 115 -8.41 -5.85 11.99
N ASN A 116 -8.33 -5.11 13.10
CA ASN A 116 -9.38 -5.05 14.11
C ASN A 116 -10.68 -4.47 13.51
N ASP A 117 -11.82 -4.84 14.10
CA ASP A 117 -13.09 -4.20 13.76
C ASP A 117 -13.10 -2.73 14.22
N ASN A 118 -13.87 -1.92 13.53
CA ASN A 118 -13.96 -0.47 13.73
C ASN A 118 -12.62 0.25 13.50
N CYS A 119 -11.86 -0.22 12.53
CA CYS A 119 -10.55 0.31 12.15
C CYS A 119 -10.47 0.59 10.65
N PHE A 120 -9.44 1.34 10.24
CA PHE A 120 -9.26 1.77 8.87
C PHE A 120 -8.23 0.93 8.11
N PHE A 121 -8.55 0.69 6.83
CA PHE A 121 -7.62 0.21 5.82
C PHE A 121 -7.34 1.36 4.84
N VAL A 122 -6.11 1.80 4.76
CA VAL A 122 -5.70 2.91 3.91
C VAL A 122 -4.73 2.41 2.84
N VAL A 123 -5.07 2.62 1.58
CA VAL A 123 -4.20 2.27 0.46
C VAL A 123 -3.91 3.48 -0.42
N MET A 124 -2.63 3.71 -0.71
CA MET A 124 -2.21 4.62 -1.77
C MET A 124 -2.04 3.81 -3.04
N THR A 125 -2.82 4.13 -4.07
CA THR A 125 -2.76 3.46 -5.36
C THR A 125 -2.66 4.46 -6.50
N GLY A 126 -2.30 3.96 -7.64
CA GLY A 126 -2.24 4.76 -8.85
C GLY A 126 -2.49 3.90 -10.07
N ASP A 127 -3.17 4.49 -11.04
CA ASP A 127 -3.49 3.79 -12.27
C ASP A 127 -2.27 3.65 -13.20
N SER A 128 -2.21 2.57 -13.93
CA SER A 128 -1.24 2.32 -14.99
C SER A 128 -1.95 2.00 -16.31
N ARG A 129 -1.18 1.99 -17.39
CA ARG A 129 -1.74 1.75 -18.74
C ARG A 129 -1.18 0.46 -19.32
N ASP A 130 -2.03 -0.21 -20.08
CA ASP A 130 -1.63 -1.35 -20.90
C ASP A 130 -0.73 -0.93 -22.08
N LYS A 131 -0.26 -1.89 -22.86
CA LYS A 131 0.56 -1.66 -24.07
C LYS A 131 -0.16 -0.84 -25.15
N ASN A 132 -1.48 -0.85 -25.17
CA ASN A 132 -2.30 -0.09 -26.13
C ASN A 132 -2.60 1.32 -25.60
N GLY A 133 -2.33 1.57 -24.32
CA GLY A 133 -2.47 2.85 -23.65
C GLY A 133 -3.81 3.07 -22.97
N ALA A 134 -4.64 2.07 -22.84
CA ALA A 134 -5.83 2.08 -21.99
C ALA A 134 -5.44 1.94 -20.50
N TYR A 135 -6.18 2.57 -19.60
CA TYR A 135 -6.00 2.36 -18.18
C TYR A 135 -6.52 1.01 -17.73
N TYR A 136 -5.84 0.37 -16.78
CA TYR A 136 -6.32 -0.82 -16.08
C TYR A 136 -7.45 -0.51 -15.10
N CYS A 137 -7.68 0.74 -14.77
CA CYS A 137 -8.69 1.19 -13.80
C CYS A 137 -8.46 0.67 -12.38
N CYS A 138 -7.20 0.54 -11.97
CA CYS A 138 -6.81 0.01 -10.66
C CYS A 138 -7.54 0.69 -9.49
N GLU A 139 -7.76 2.01 -9.56
CA GLU A 139 -8.45 2.75 -8.50
C GLU A 139 -9.88 2.25 -8.30
N ALA A 140 -10.62 2.05 -9.38
CA ALA A 140 -11.99 1.54 -9.33
C ALA A 140 -12.05 0.08 -8.81
N GLU A 141 -11.09 -0.75 -9.22
CA GLU A 141 -11.01 -2.14 -8.75
C GLU A 141 -10.73 -2.22 -7.24
N HIS A 142 -9.89 -1.35 -6.69
CA HIS A 142 -9.68 -1.28 -5.24
C HIS A 142 -10.96 -0.89 -4.49
N GLU A 143 -11.72 0.09 -5.00
CA GLU A 143 -12.98 0.51 -4.40
C GLU A 143 -14.01 -0.62 -4.40
N LEU A 144 -14.13 -1.33 -5.52
CA LEU A 144 -15.02 -2.48 -5.65
C LEU A 144 -14.60 -3.62 -4.73
N PHE A 145 -13.31 -3.94 -4.69
CA PHE A 145 -12.76 -4.96 -3.81
C PHE A 145 -13.14 -4.72 -2.34
N PHE A 146 -12.94 -3.50 -1.82
CA PHE A 146 -13.31 -3.19 -0.44
C PHE A 146 -14.81 -3.34 -0.18
N LYS A 147 -15.65 -2.88 -1.10
CA LYS A 147 -17.11 -3.02 -0.97
C LYS A 147 -17.55 -4.49 -0.96
N GLU A 148 -16.99 -5.32 -1.83
CA GLU A 148 -17.28 -6.75 -1.91
C GLU A 148 -16.86 -7.51 -0.65
N ARG A 149 -15.84 -7.02 0.07
CA ARG A 149 -15.38 -7.57 1.37
C ARG A 149 -16.04 -6.93 2.57
N GLY A 150 -17.12 -6.15 2.36
CA GLY A 150 -17.91 -5.56 3.44
C GLY A 150 -17.26 -4.35 4.11
N LEU A 151 -16.21 -3.78 3.55
CA LEU A 151 -15.66 -2.52 4.03
C LEU A 151 -16.38 -1.33 3.36
N HIS A 152 -16.46 -0.24 4.10
CA HIS A 152 -17.03 1.00 3.59
C HIS A 152 -15.92 1.90 3.03
N VAL A 153 -15.98 2.24 1.75
CA VAL A 153 -15.11 3.30 1.19
C VAL A 153 -15.51 4.62 1.84
N TYR A 154 -14.69 5.08 2.79
CA TYR A 154 -15.01 6.20 3.67
C TYR A 154 -14.53 7.54 3.13
N ASN A 155 -13.27 7.60 2.67
CA ASN A 155 -12.71 8.79 2.06
C ASN A 155 -11.87 8.45 0.83
N LYS A 156 -11.79 9.42 -0.09
CA LYS A 156 -10.88 9.39 -1.23
C LYS A 156 -10.09 10.68 -1.28
N ILE A 157 -8.77 10.59 -1.21
CA ILE A 157 -7.86 11.73 -1.18
C ILE A 157 -7.02 11.71 -2.45
N VAL A 158 -6.89 12.86 -3.09
CA VAL A 158 -5.99 13.04 -4.23
C VAL A 158 -4.63 13.50 -3.71
N TYR A 159 -3.61 12.68 -3.95
CA TYR A 159 -2.22 13.05 -3.69
C TYR A 159 -1.59 13.57 -4.99
N LEU A 160 -1.24 14.85 -5.01
CA LEU A 160 -0.57 15.47 -6.15
C LEU A 160 0.95 15.26 -6.03
N GLU A 161 1.53 14.63 -7.04
CA GLU A 161 2.98 14.43 -7.08
C GLU A 161 3.70 15.69 -7.56
N CYS A 162 4.85 15.99 -6.94
CA CYS A 162 5.67 17.15 -7.27
C CYS A 162 6.18 17.11 -8.71
N GLU A 163 6.20 18.27 -9.37
CA GLU A 163 6.14 18.42 -10.83
C GLU A 163 7.45 18.27 -11.59
N PHE A 164 8.61 18.51 -10.95
CA PHE A 164 9.86 18.76 -11.68
C PHE A 164 10.35 17.60 -12.56
N THR A 165 10.20 16.38 -12.11
CA THR A 165 10.62 15.19 -12.88
C THR A 165 9.65 14.81 -14.00
N ARG A 166 8.40 15.27 -13.95
CA ARG A 166 7.35 14.89 -14.89
C ARG A 166 7.18 15.85 -16.07
N LEU A 167 7.63 17.10 -15.94
CA LEU A 167 7.66 18.04 -17.06
C LEU A 167 8.52 17.53 -18.22
N ALA A 168 9.64 16.87 -17.93
CA ALA A 168 10.47 16.24 -18.95
C ALA A 168 9.74 15.15 -19.75
N HIS A 169 8.80 14.45 -19.13
CA HIS A 169 7.99 13.41 -19.77
C HIS A 169 6.71 13.93 -20.41
N ALA A 170 6.27 15.14 -20.07
CA ALA A 170 5.00 15.70 -20.57
C ALA A 170 4.98 15.81 -22.09
N LYS A 171 6.08 16.30 -22.72
CA LYS A 171 6.19 16.42 -24.17
C LYS A 171 6.04 15.04 -24.85
N LYS A 172 6.70 14.02 -24.34
CA LYS A 172 6.59 12.64 -24.86
C LYS A 172 5.15 12.14 -24.75
N THR A 173 4.53 12.30 -23.58
CA THR A 173 3.16 11.84 -23.30
C THR A 173 2.15 12.53 -24.23
N LEU A 174 2.25 13.85 -24.40
CA LEU A 174 1.37 14.63 -25.28
C LEU A 174 1.54 14.26 -26.77
N ASN A 175 2.76 13.91 -27.20
CA ASN A 175 2.97 13.40 -28.57
C ASN A 175 2.17 12.11 -28.85
N TYR A 176 1.91 11.30 -27.82
CA TYR A 176 1.02 10.14 -27.89
C TYR A 176 -0.45 10.48 -27.62
N ARG A 177 -0.81 11.77 -27.55
CA ARG A 177 -2.16 12.27 -27.27
C ARG A 177 -2.71 11.81 -25.94
N LYS A 178 -1.82 11.70 -24.94
CA LYS A 178 -2.14 11.32 -23.57
C LYS A 178 -1.74 12.43 -22.62
N PHE A 179 -2.55 12.67 -21.61
CA PHE A 179 -2.14 13.56 -20.52
C PHE A 179 -1.18 12.83 -19.58
N PRO A 180 -0.12 13.51 -19.09
CA PRO A 180 0.73 12.95 -18.07
C PRO A 180 -0.08 12.76 -16.79
N LYS A 181 0.10 11.60 -16.15
CA LYS A 181 -0.50 11.36 -14.84
C LYS A 181 0.24 12.18 -13.79
N ARG A 182 -0.50 12.86 -12.92
CA ARG A 182 0.05 13.75 -11.88
C ARG A 182 -0.44 13.42 -10.48
N GLU A 183 -1.20 12.36 -10.34
CA GLU A 183 -1.87 12.05 -9.09
C GLU A 183 -1.78 10.57 -8.75
N LYS A 184 -1.87 10.34 -7.45
CA LYS A 184 -2.21 9.05 -6.86
C LYS A 184 -3.48 9.22 -6.04
N LYS A 185 -4.19 8.14 -5.79
CA LYS A 185 -5.35 8.14 -4.90
C LYS A 185 -4.97 7.47 -3.58
N ILE A 186 -5.44 8.07 -2.49
CA ILE A 186 -5.45 7.41 -1.20
C ILE A 186 -6.90 7.05 -0.92
N ILE A 187 -7.18 5.76 -0.92
CA ILE A 187 -8.50 5.21 -0.61
C ILE A 187 -8.49 4.82 0.86
N VAL A 188 -9.43 5.37 1.62
CA VAL A 188 -9.63 5.07 3.03
C VAL A 188 -10.87 4.21 3.16
N ALA A 189 -10.72 2.95 3.50
CA ALA A 189 -11.81 2.02 3.74
C ALA A 189 -11.95 1.76 5.25
N TYR A 190 -13.17 1.60 5.72
CA TYR A 190 -13.50 1.35 7.11
C TYR A 190 -14.12 -0.04 7.29
N LYS A 191 -13.57 -0.82 8.21
CA LYS A 191 -14.08 -2.13 8.61
C LYS A 191 -14.89 -1.98 9.88
N GLY A 192 -16.22 -2.05 9.82
CA GLY A 192 -17.08 -2.02 11.01
C GLY A 192 -18.30 -1.11 10.88
N ASP A 193 -18.87 -0.74 12.03
CA ASP A 193 -20.07 0.09 12.11
C ASP A 193 -19.75 1.58 11.97
N MET A 194 -20.20 2.17 10.87
CA MET A 194 -19.99 3.60 10.54
C MET A 194 -20.50 4.56 11.62
N ASN A 195 -21.51 4.16 12.39
CA ASN A 195 -22.07 5.01 13.44
C ASN A 195 -21.11 5.21 14.61
N LYS A 196 -20.18 4.28 14.82
CA LYS A 196 -19.20 4.32 15.90
C LYS A 196 -18.00 5.23 15.64
N ILE A 197 -17.81 5.71 14.39
CA ILE A 197 -16.62 6.47 14.02
C ILE A 197 -16.43 7.71 14.91
N LYS A 198 -17.50 8.47 15.16
CA LYS A 198 -17.45 9.71 15.96
C LYS A 198 -17.08 9.46 17.42
N ASP A 199 -17.47 8.31 17.96
CA ASP A 199 -17.20 7.96 19.36
C ASP A 199 -15.79 7.42 19.54
N LEU A 200 -15.30 6.65 18.55
CA LEU A 200 -13.99 6.00 18.60
C LEU A 200 -12.83 6.92 18.17
N PHE A 201 -13.12 7.86 17.29
CA PHE A 201 -12.13 8.79 16.76
C PHE A 201 -12.55 10.23 17.11
N PRO A 202 -11.95 10.82 18.16
CA PRO A 202 -12.27 12.18 18.56
C PRO A 202 -11.96 13.17 17.43
N SER A 203 -12.72 14.26 17.38
CA SER A 203 -12.47 15.31 16.40
C SER A 203 -11.04 15.84 16.54
N VAL A 204 -10.34 15.94 15.44
CA VAL A 204 -9.09 16.71 15.37
C VAL A 204 -9.50 18.14 15.70
N GLY A 205 -9.02 18.69 16.81
CA GLY A 205 -9.32 20.06 17.22
C GLY A 205 -9.03 21.05 16.09
N ARG A 206 -9.53 22.27 16.22
CA ARG A 206 -9.26 23.32 15.22
C ARG A 206 -7.75 23.41 14.97
N LEU A 207 -7.34 23.03 13.75
CA LEU A 207 -5.98 23.26 13.25
C LEU A 207 -5.69 24.76 13.21
#